data_9e83952190657d70d478e419ac9a1079
#
_entry.id   9e83952190657d70d478e419ac9a1079
#
_cell.length_a   1.000
_cell.length_b   1.000
_cell.length_c   1.000
_cell.angle_alpha   90.00
_cell.angle_beta   90.00
_cell.angle_gamma   90.00
#
_symmetry.space_group_name_H-M   'P 1'
#
loop_
_entity.id
_entity.type
_entity.pdbx_description
1 polymer ?
#
loop_
_entity_poly.entity_id
_entity_poly.type
_entity_poly.pdbx_seq_one_letter_code
_entity_poly.pdbx_strand_id
1 'polypeptide(L)'
;IVGGTGRAEEADNGVLTGDLSAIIINNLPWWCEFRRTPARSIALLASWEEKIERMAETTIDQDVRIIAGVPSWTQVLLERILERTGKSHLGEVWPHLQLYMHGGVSFAPYRHAFDRIMPEGIHYIETYNASEGFFGIQDRLGADDMLLMLDYGIHYEFIPFAPGDDILANPHAETLGLDAVETHRDYALVVSTNGGLHRYLMGDLVRFTSLTPFRIRVSGRTQSYLNLAGEELMVGDANAALAHTSRQFGMEIRDWTACARPGENGALGRHHWVIEPGKGTTTVPNAALFTAALDSQL
;
A
#
# COMPACT_ATOMS: atom_id res chain seq x y z
N ILE A 1 -2.24 5.36 -15.41
CA ILE A 1 -3.43 4.97 -15.12
C ILE A 1 -3.86 3.67 -14.51
N VAL A 2 -4.45 3.42 -13.56
CA VAL A 2 -5.06 2.17 -13.15
C VAL A 2 -6.01 2.41 -12.03
N GLY A 3 -7.19 1.94 -12.09
CA GLY A 3 -8.09 1.95 -10.97
C GLY A 3 -7.84 0.75 -10.06
N GLY A 4 -8.12 0.86 -8.79
CA GLY A 4 -8.20 -0.25 -7.87
C GLY A 4 -9.38 -1.19 -8.18
N THR A 5 -9.77 -2.00 -7.22
CA THR A 5 -10.90 -2.96 -7.29
C THR A 5 -12.26 -2.34 -7.58
N GLY A 6 -12.34 -1.03 -7.67
CA GLY A 6 -13.48 -0.13 -7.77
C GLY A 6 -14.80 -0.73 -8.22
N ARG A 7 -15.70 -0.95 -7.28
CA ARG A 7 -17.14 -1.11 -7.54
C ARG A 7 -17.83 0.18 -7.17
N ALA A 8 -18.74 0.65 -8.02
CA ALA A 8 -19.67 1.70 -7.68
C ALA A 8 -21.07 1.19 -7.99
N GLU A 9 -21.94 1.30 -7.02
CA GLU A 9 -23.35 0.94 -7.13
C GLU A 9 -24.18 2.21 -6.92
N GLU A 10 -25.17 2.41 -7.76
CA GLU A 10 -26.13 3.50 -7.59
C GLU A 10 -27.29 2.99 -6.72
N ALA A 11 -27.46 3.59 -5.55
CA ALA A 11 -28.58 3.28 -4.68
C ALA A 11 -29.87 3.87 -5.24
N ASP A 12 -31.03 3.35 -4.82
CA ASP A 12 -32.38 3.74 -5.29
C ASP A 12 -32.66 5.26 -5.20
N ASN A 13 -31.89 5.98 -4.40
CA ASN A 13 -32.00 7.44 -4.21
C ASN A 13 -31.03 8.25 -5.10
N GLY A 14 -30.35 7.62 -6.06
CA GLY A 14 -29.38 8.26 -6.93
C GLY A 14 -28.01 8.53 -6.29
N VAL A 15 -27.78 8.04 -5.06
CA VAL A 15 -26.49 8.16 -4.38
C VAL A 15 -25.55 7.08 -4.88
N LEU A 16 -24.36 7.50 -5.36
CA LEU A 16 -23.32 6.57 -5.74
C LEU A 16 -22.55 6.10 -4.50
N THR A 17 -22.55 4.81 -4.25
CA THR A 17 -21.78 4.16 -3.19
C THR A 17 -20.74 3.24 -3.81
N GLY A 18 -19.56 3.13 -3.21
CA GLY A 18 -18.52 2.26 -3.73
C GLY A 18 -17.13 2.58 -3.20
N ASP A 19 -16.15 1.86 -3.72
CA ASP A 19 -14.75 2.10 -3.40
C ASP A 19 -14.31 3.52 -3.78
N LEU A 20 -13.40 4.09 -2.99
CA LEU A 20 -12.85 5.43 -3.24
C LEU A 20 -12.35 5.58 -4.68
N SER A 21 -11.64 4.59 -5.21
CA SER A 21 -11.12 4.62 -6.59
C SER A 21 -12.23 4.73 -7.63
N ALA A 22 -13.36 4.05 -7.43
CA ALA A 22 -14.53 4.13 -8.32
C ALA A 22 -15.21 5.51 -8.23
N ILE A 23 -15.35 6.05 -7.02
CA ILE A 23 -15.91 7.39 -6.79
C ILE A 23 -15.02 8.44 -7.46
N ILE A 24 -13.69 8.37 -7.28
CA ILE A 24 -12.75 9.29 -7.92
C ILE A 24 -12.86 9.20 -9.46
N ILE A 25 -12.84 7.99 -10.04
CA ILE A 25 -12.93 7.79 -11.48
C ILE A 25 -14.23 8.38 -12.04
N ASN A 26 -15.35 8.23 -11.33
CA ASN A 26 -16.63 8.78 -11.75
C ASN A 26 -16.71 10.31 -11.69
N ASN A 27 -15.91 10.93 -10.81
CA ASN A 27 -15.93 12.37 -10.56
C ASN A 27 -14.70 13.09 -11.12
N LEU A 28 -13.87 12.42 -11.92
CA LEU A 28 -12.71 13.07 -12.54
C LEU A 28 -13.17 14.21 -13.48
N PRO A 29 -12.43 15.32 -13.52
CA PRO A 29 -12.64 16.38 -14.49
C PRO A 29 -12.65 15.82 -15.92
N TRP A 30 -13.53 16.35 -16.77
CA TRP A 30 -13.74 15.86 -18.15
C TRP A 30 -12.44 15.74 -18.98
N TRP A 31 -11.49 16.63 -18.78
CA TRP A 31 -10.21 16.63 -19.48
C TRP A 31 -9.31 15.44 -19.10
N CYS A 32 -9.51 14.82 -17.94
CA CYS A 32 -8.77 13.62 -17.53
C CYS A 32 -9.08 12.44 -18.44
N GLU A 33 -10.29 12.37 -19.01
CA GLU A 33 -10.69 11.28 -19.91
C GLU A 33 -9.80 11.18 -21.16
N PHE A 34 -9.20 12.29 -21.62
CA PHE A 34 -8.27 12.31 -22.75
C PHE A 34 -6.84 11.88 -22.37
N ARG A 35 -6.56 11.74 -21.10
CA ARG A 35 -5.21 11.50 -20.58
C ARG A 35 -5.08 10.21 -19.79
N ARG A 36 -6.19 9.54 -19.52
CA ARG A 36 -6.20 8.29 -18.76
C ARG A 36 -6.61 7.10 -19.63
N THR A 37 -6.14 5.93 -19.25
CA THR A 37 -6.56 4.62 -19.73
C THR A 37 -6.66 3.67 -18.54
N PRO A 38 -7.53 2.63 -18.54
CA PRO A 38 -8.53 2.34 -19.57
C PRO A 38 -9.73 3.31 -19.52
N ALA A 39 -10.65 3.17 -20.46
CA ALA A 39 -11.92 3.89 -20.42
C ALA A 39 -12.70 3.61 -19.13
N ARG A 40 -13.56 4.56 -18.71
CA ARG A 40 -14.35 4.44 -17.47
C ARG A 40 -15.16 3.15 -17.41
N SER A 41 -15.79 2.75 -18.52
CA SER A 41 -16.58 1.52 -18.60
C SER A 41 -15.78 0.26 -18.27
N ILE A 42 -14.50 0.22 -18.57
CA ILE A 42 -13.61 -0.89 -18.26
C ILE A 42 -13.11 -0.79 -16.80
N ALA A 43 -12.71 0.41 -16.37
CA ALA A 43 -12.20 0.65 -15.03
C ALA A 43 -13.23 0.32 -13.93
N LEU A 44 -14.53 0.40 -14.25
CA LEU A 44 -15.64 0.16 -13.32
C LEU A 44 -16.32 -1.21 -13.50
N LEU A 45 -15.76 -2.13 -14.29
CA LEU A 45 -16.28 -3.49 -14.41
C LEU A 45 -16.36 -4.17 -13.03
N ALA A 46 -17.45 -4.89 -12.80
CA ALA A 46 -17.70 -5.58 -11.53
C ALA A 46 -16.86 -6.87 -11.40
N SER A 47 -16.72 -7.63 -12.50
CA SER A 47 -15.87 -8.83 -12.51
C SER A 47 -14.40 -8.42 -12.54
N TRP A 48 -13.65 -8.91 -11.56
CA TRP A 48 -12.21 -8.65 -11.47
C TRP A 48 -11.45 -9.29 -12.64
N GLU A 49 -11.77 -10.52 -12.97
CA GLU A 49 -11.14 -11.28 -14.05
C GLU A 49 -11.37 -10.59 -15.39
N GLU A 50 -12.63 -10.23 -15.69
CA GLU A 50 -12.97 -9.50 -16.91
C GLU A 50 -12.28 -8.14 -16.96
N LYS A 51 -12.24 -7.43 -15.84
CA LYS A 51 -11.55 -6.12 -15.72
C LYS A 51 -10.09 -6.24 -16.11
N ILE A 52 -9.34 -7.19 -15.53
CA ILE A 52 -7.92 -7.41 -15.83
C ILE A 52 -7.71 -7.72 -17.31
N GLU A 53 -8.52 -8.62 -17.88
CA GLU A 53 -8.43 -8.97 -19.30
C GLU A 53 -8.67 -7.76 -20.22
N ARG A 54 -9.74 -7.01 -19.97
CA ARG A 54 -10.08 -5.83 -20.76
C ARG A 54 -9.09 -4.69 -20.58
N MET A 55 -8.58 -4.50 -19.36
CA MET A 55 -7.52 -3.53 -19.10
C MET A 55 -6.24 -3.90 -19.87
N ALA A 56 -5.79 -5.15 -19.76
CA ALA A 56 -4.62 -5.61 -20.49
C ALA A 56 -4.80 -5.42 -22.01
N GLU A 57 -5.92 -5.88 -22.57
CA GLU A 57 -6.21 -5.78 -24.00
C GLU A 57 -6.19 -4.33 -24.52
N THR A 58 -6.79 -3.40 -23.78
CA THR A 58 -6.97 -2.02 -24.24
C THR A 58 -5.79 -1.11 -23.97
N THR A 59 -4.88 -1.48 -23.04
CA THR A 59 -3.75 -0.62 -22.68
C THR A 59 -2.45 -0.96 -23.39
N ILE A 60 -2.32 -2.18 -23.93
CA ILE A 60 -1.10 -2.64 -24.60
C ILE A 60 -0.65 -1.68 -25.72
N ASP A 61 -1.57 -1.20 -26.54
CA ASP A 61 -1.28 -0.32 -27.68
C ASP A 61 -1.31 1.18 -27.33
N GLN A 62 -1.38 1.53 -26.05
CA GLN A 62 -1.41 2.92 -25.59
C GLN A 62 -0.01 3.41 -25.20
N ASP A 63 0.23 4.73 -25.36
CA ASP A 63 1.44 5.38 -24.85
C ASP A 63 1.33 5.62 -23.34
N VAL A 64 1.46 4.56 -22.55
CA VAL A 64 1.40 4.63 -21.10
C VAL A 64 2.71 5.17 -20.55
N ARG A 65 2.64 6.26 -19.80
CA ARG A 65 3.81 6.94 -19.19
C ARG A 65 3.81 6.88 -17.67
N ILE A 66 2.63 6.77 -17.08
CA ILE A 66 2.43 6.75 -15.63
C ILE A 66 1.45 5.63 -15.29
N ILE A 67 1.82 4.83 -14.32
CA ILE A 67 0.93 3.85 -13.68
C ILE A 67 0.66 4.34 -12.26
N ALA A 68 -0.58 4.19 -11.78
CA ALA A 68 -0.95 4.46 -10.40
C ALA A 68 -1.84 3.34 -9.89
N GLY A 69 -1.53 2.79 -8.72
CA GLY A 69 -2.31 1.71 -8.12
C GLY A 69 -1.63 1.03 -6.95
N VAL A 70 -2.39 0.20 -6.24
CA VAL A 70 -1.88 -0.63 -5.15
C VAL A 70 -0.96 -1.71 -5.71
N PRO A 71 0.22 -1.95 -5.13
CA PRO A 71 1.24 -2.87 -5.65
C PRO A 71 0.72 -4.27 -6.00
N SER A 72 0.04 -4.94 -5.07
CA SER A 72 -0.47 -6.30 -5.29
C SER A 72 -1.39 -6.41 -6.52
N TRP A 73 -2.33 -5.48 -6.68
CA TRP A 73 -3.25 -5.45 -7.82
C TRP A 73 -2.60 -5.03 -9.13
N THR A 74 -1.69 -4.07 -9.05
CA THR A 74 -0.94 -3.60 -10.22
C THR A 74 -0.06 -4.72 -10.77
N GLN A 75 0.61 -5.47 -9.91
CA GLN A 75 1.43 -6.61 -10.33
C GLN A 75 0.65 -7.62 -11.16
N VAL A 76 -0.56 -8.00 -10.74
CA VAL A 76 -1.43 -8.93 -11.48
C VAL A 76 -1.71 -8.43 -12.89
N LEU A 77 -2.06 -7.15 -13.04
CA LEU A 77 -2.30 -6.54 -14.35
C LEU A 77 -1.04 -6.55 -15.22
N LEU A 78 0.10 -6.13 -14.66
CA LEU A 78 1.35 -6.04 -15.41
C LEU A 78 1.84 -7.41 -15.88
N GLU A 79 1.75 -8.42 -15.03
CA GLU A 79 2.04 -9.81 -15.40
C GLU A 79 1.12 -10.30 -16.52
N ARG A 80 -0.16 -9.95 -16.47
CA ARG A 80 -1.12 -10.32 -17.52
C ARG A 80 -0.80 -9.65 -18.87
N ILE A 81 -0.34 -8.40 -18.85
CA ILE A 81 0.11 -7.67 -20.05
C ILE A 81 1.34 -8.36 -20.67
N LEU A 82 2.32 -8.73 -19.86
CA LEU A 82 3.50 -9.43 -20.33
C LEU A 82 3.15 -10.82 -20.92
N GLU A 83 2.25 -11.57 -20.29
CA GLU A 83 1.74 -12.84 -20.83
C GLU A 83 1.09 -12.67 -22.21
N ARG A 84 0.21 -11.66 -22.35
CA ARG A 84 -0.51 -11.43 -23.63
C ARG A 84 0.41 -10.97 -24.75
N THR A 85 1.44 -10.19 -24.41
CA THR A 85 2.37 -9.66 -25.41
C THR A 85 3.52 -10.60 -25.72
N GLY A 86 3.76 -11.62 -24.87
CA GLY A 86 4.94 -12.48 -24.96
C GLY A 86 6.25 -11.72 -24.66
N LYS A 87 6.16 -10.52 -24.07
CA LYS A 87 7.32 -9.71 -23.69
C LYS A 87 7.79 -10.07 -22.30
N SER A 88 9.08 -9.84 -22.03
CA SER A 88 9.67 -10.07 -20.71
C SER A 88 9.71 -8.82 -19.85
N HIS A 89 9.54 -7.64 -20.47
CA HIS A 89 9.81 -6.36 -19.85
C HIS A 89 8.84 -5.28 -20.32
N LEU A 90 8.30 -4.48 -19.41
CA LEU A 90 7.30 -3.45 -19.73
C LEU A 90 7.83 -2.31 -20.60
N GLY A 91 9.13 -2.06 -20.61
CA GLY A 91 9.76 -1.14 -21.55
C GLY A 91 9.62 -1.54 -23.03
N GLU A 92 9.39 -2.83 -23.31
CA GLU A 92 9.10 -3.33 -24.65
C GLU A 92 7.63 -3.14 -25.05
N VAL A 93 6.73 -2.98 -24.06
CA VAL A 93 5.30 -2.71 -24.26
C VAL A 93 5.05 -1.21 -24.28
N TRP A 94 5.60 -0.50 -23.29
CA TRP A 94 5.46 0.93 -23.07
C TRP A 94 6.82 1.63 -23.00
N PRO A 95 7.42 1.97 -24.14
CA PRO A 95 8.78 2.56 -24.17
C PRO A 95 8.93 3.89 -23.44
N HIS A 96 7.82 4.58 -23.18
CA HIS A 96 7.81 5.87 -22.50
C HIS A 96 7.32 5.79 -21.05
N LEU A 97 7.20 4.61 -20.48
CA LEU A 97 6.82 4.42 -19.08
C LEU A 97 7.92 4.96 -18.16
N GLN A 98 7.60 5.93 -17.31
CA GLN A 98 8.56 6.68 -16.50
C GLN A 98 8.27 6.64 -15.01
N LEU A 99 7.00 6.46 -14.63
CA LEU A 99 6.59 6.63 -13.23
C LEU A 99 5.58 5.56 -12.82
N TYR A 100 5.82 4.98 -11.65
CA TYR A 100 4.84 4.22 -10.92
C TYR A 100 4.53 4.90 -9.58
N MET A 101 3.27 5.34 -9.41
CA MET A 101 2.75 5.89 -8.17
C MET A 101 2.02 4.77 -7.41
N HIS A 102 2.43 4.53 -6.18
CA HIS A 102 1.87 3.45 -5.36
C HIS A 102 1.44 3.96 -3.97
N GLY A 103 0.64 3.17 -3.29
CA GLY A 103 0.17 3.44 -1.94
C GLY A 103 -0.81 2.36 -1.48
N GLY A 104 -1.37 2.53 -0.30
CA GLY A 104 -2.34 1.61 0.29
C GLY A 104 -1.73 0.40 1.00
N VAL A 105 -0.58 -0.08 0.56
CA VAL A 105 0.22 -1.12 1.24
C VAL A 105 1.71 -0.79 1.10
N SER A 106 2.54 -1.34 2.00
CA SER A 106 3.99 -1.21 1.88
C SER A 106 4.48 -1.77 0.54
N PHE A 107 5.32 -1.02 -0.16
CA PHE A 107 5.90 -1.42 -1.43
C PHE A 107 7.12 -2.35 -1.27
N ALA A 108 7.75 -2.34 -0.11
CA ALA A 108 9.00 -3.03 0.13
C ALA A 108 9.00 -4.53 -0.27
N PRO A 109 7.97 -5.33 0.07
CA PRO A 109 7.91 -6.75 -0.33
C PRO A 109 7.79 -6.95 -1.85
N TYR A 110 7.16 -6.02 -2.56
CA TYR A 110 6.88 -6.12 -4.00
C TYR A 110 8.01 -5.56 -4.87
N ARG A 111 8.90 -4.75 -4.29
CA ARG A 111 9.92 -3.99 -5.00
C ARG A 111 10.74 -4.85 -5.97
N HIS A 112 11.17 -6.02 -5.53
CA HIS A 112 11.99 -6.91 -6.35
C HIS A 112 11.24 -7.41 -7.60
N ALA A 113 9.96 -7.78 -7.46
CA ALA A 113 9.13 -8.21 -8.58
C ALA A 113 8.94 -7.08 -9.61
N PHE A 114 8.71 -5.86 -9.13
CA PHE A 114 8.57 -4.69 -10.01
C PHE A 114 9.89 -4.34 -10.71
N ASP A 115 11.01 -4.30 -10.01
CA ASP A 115 12.33 -3.98 -10.60
C ASP A 115 12.70 -4.95 -11.72
N ARG A 116 12.23 -6.21 -11.68
CA ARG A 116 12.46 -7.19 -12.72
C ARG A 116 11.70 -6.91 -14.02
N ILE A 117 10.50 -6.36 -13.95
CA ILE A 117 9.62 -6.19 -15.11
C ILE A 117 9.51 -4.74 -15.59
N MET A 118 9.88 -3.77 -14.77
CA MET A 118 9.78 -2.35 -15.09
C MET A 118 10.95 -1.86 -15.95
N PRO A 119 10.80 -0.76 -16.73
CA PRO A 119 11.91 -0.17 -17.47
C PRO A 119 13.04 0.28 -16.55
N GLU A 120 14.28 0.19 -17.05
CA GLU A 120 15.42 0.80 -16.37
C GLU A 120 15.21 2.31 -16.19
N GLY A 121 15.52 2.82 -14.99
CA GLY A 121 15.36 4.24 -14.67
C GLY A 121 13.95 4.68 -14.34
N ILE A 122 12.98 3.75 -14.22
CA ILE A 122 11.64 4.09 -13.74
C ILE A 122 11.71 4.73 -12.35
N HIS A 123 10.84 5.71 -12.13
CA HIS A 123 10.67 6.34 -10.83
C HIS A 123 9.50 5.70 -10.07
N TYR A 124 9.68 5.55 -8.76
CA TYR A 124 8.65 5.10 -7.83
C TYR A 124 8.32 6.26 -6.90
N ILE A 125 7.04 6.54 -6.72
CA ILE A 125 6.54 7.56 -5.79
C ILE A 125 5.46 6.95 -4.93
N GLU A 126 5.66 7.02 -3.63
CA GLU A 126 4.67 6.61 -2.64
C GLU A 126 3.69 7.76 -2.36
N THR A 127 2.41 7.39 -2.19
CA THR A 127 1.35 8.29 -1.76
C THR A 127 0.60 7.69 -0.58
N TYR A 128 0.25 8.54 0.38
CA TYR A 128 -0.61 8.17 1.49
C TYR A 128 -1.96 8.85 1.34
N ASN A 129 -2.91 8.09 0.86
CA ASN A 129 -4.31 8.50 0.68
C ASN A 129 -5.25 7.42 1.21
N ALA A 130 -6.38 7.87 1.73
CA ALA A 130 -7.47 7.02 2.20
C ALA A 130 -8.81 7.67 1.82
N SER A 131 -9.93 7.04 2.21
CA SER A 131 -11.27 7.60 1.97
C SER A 131 -11.46 8.94 2.66
N GLU A 132 -10.74 9.15 3.74
CA GLU A 132 -10.79 10.33 4.61
C GLU A 132 -9.98 11.52 4.05
N GLY A 133 -9.01 11.28 3.17
CA GLY A 133 -8.22 12.37 2.61
C GLY A 133 -6.91 11.94 1.95
N PHE A 134 -6.15 12.94 1.52
CA PHE A 134 -4.80 12.78 0.97
C PHE A 134 -3.80 13.39 1.96
N PHE A 135 -2.95 12.55 2.53
CA PHE A 135 -2.15 12.92 3.71
C PHE A 135 -0.66 13.10 3.40
N GLY A 136 -0.13 12.36 2.44
CA GLY A 136 1.29 12.40 2.16
C GLY A 136 1.67 12.03 0.73
N ILE A 137 2.78 12.59 0.28
CA ILE A 137 3.39 12.27 -1.01
C ILE A 137 4.91 12.24 -0.89
N GLN A 138 5.52 11.24 -1.49
CA GLN A 138 6.97 11.21 -1.68
C GLN A 138 7.34 12.24 -2.76
N ASP A 139 7.82 13.39 -2.33
CA ASP A 139 8.18 14.53 -3.20
C ASP A 139 9.65 14.53 -3.63
N ARG A 140 10.44 13.57 -3.14
CA ARG A 140 11.84 13.38 -3.47
C ARG A 140 12.06 11.96 -3.99
N LEU A 141 12.65 11.83 -5.16
CA LEU A 141 12.98 10.53 -5.74
C LEU A 141 13.96 9.78 -4.84
N GLY A 142 13.70 8.49 -4.61
CA GLY A 142 14.54 7.64 -3.78
C GLY A 142 14.44 7.88 -2.27
N ALA A 143 13.60 8.84 -1.82
CA ALA A 143 13.30 8.97 -0.40
C ALA A 143 12.42 7.78 0.06
N ASP A 144 12.46 7.53 1.35
CA ASP A 144 11.67 6.50 2.01
C ASP A 144 10.64 7.11 2.97
N ASP A 145 10.40 8.41 2.82
CA ASP A 145 9.42 9.20 3.56
C ASP A 145 8.59 10.07 2.63
N MET A 146 7.47 10.55 3.15
CA MET A 146 6.52 11.40 2.43
C MET A 146 6.42 12.77 3.10
N LEU A 147 6.27 13.82 2.30
CA LEU A 147 5.89 15.14 2.77
C LEU A 147 4.45 15.08 3.30
N LEU A 148 4.24 15.52 4.54
CA LEU A 148 2.91 15.65 5.12
C LEU A 148 2.18 16.85 4.50
N MET A 149 0.97 16.60 3.96
CA MET A 149 0.17 17.62 3.26
C MET A 149 -0.63 18.46 4.25
N LEU A 150 -0.19 19.68 4.50
CA LEU A 150 -0.76 20.55 5.53
C LEU A 150 -1.81 21.55 5.00
N ASP A 151 -1.88 21.74 3.69
CA ASP A 151 -2.70 22.76 3.02
C ASP A 151 -3.97 22.22 2.34
N TYR A 152 -4.35 20.97 2.63
CA TYR A 152 -5.51 20.32 2.03
C TYR A 152 -6.79 20.42 2.89
N GLY A 153 -6.82 21.33 3.86
CA GLY A 153 -7.98 21.52 4.72
C GLY A 153 -8.18 20.40 5.75
N ILE A 154 -7.10 19.75 6.11
CA ILE A 154 -7.06 18.67 7.11
C ILE A 154 -6.34 19.21 8.36
N HIS A 155 -7.00 19.12 9.51
CA HIS A 155 -6.37 19.35 10.81
C HIS A 155 -5.89 18.01 11.38
N TYR A 156 -4.63 17.98 11.78
CA TYR A 156 -3.94 16.79 12.27
C TYR A 156 -3.74 16.85 13.78
N GLU A 157 -4.06 15.74 14.44
CA GLU A 157 -3.72 15.48 15.82
C GLU A 157 -3.04 14.10 15.92
N PHE A 158 -2.17 13.91 16.88
CA PHE A 158 -1.33 12.73 17.02
C PHE A 158 -1.42 12.17 18.41
N ILE A 159 -1.82 10.89 18.56
CA ILE A 159 -1.79 10.19 19.85
C ILE A 159 -0.48 9.43 19.92
N PRO A 160 0.41 9.71 20.90
CA PRO A 160 1.59 8.90 21.10
C PRO A 160 1.23 7.42 21.24
N PHE A 161 1.93 6.56 20.53
CA PHE A 161 1.65 5.12 20.49
C PHE A 161 2.87 4.31 20.88
N ALA A 162 2.66 3.34 21.75
CA ALA A 162 3.60 2.25 21.98
C ALA A 162 2.90 0.91 21.69
N PRO A 163 3.64 -0.11 21.24
CA PRO A 163 3.09 -1.44 21.08
C PRO A 163 2.36 -1.89 22.37
N GLY A 164 1.17 -2.50 22.20
CA GLY A 164 0.29 -2.88 23.31
C GLY A 164 -0.70 -1.82 23.76
N ASP A 165 -0.59 -0.60 23.30
CA ASP A 165 -1.57 0.44 23.64
C ASP A 165 -2.93 0.14 22.99
N ASP A 166 -3.97 0.08 23.80
CA ASP A 166 -5.36 0.05 23.33
C ASP A 166 -5.92 1.49 23.27
N ILE A 167 -5.68 2.15 22.15
CA ILE A 167 -6.16 3.53 21.95
C ILE A 167 -7.68 3.59 21.96
N LEU A 168 -8.37 2.55 21.48
CA LEU A 168 -9.83 2.52 21.43
C LEU A 168 -10.45 2.42 22.83
N ALA A 169 -9.77 1.79 23.76
CA ALA A 169 -10.20 1.71 25.17
C ALA A 169 -10.02 3.05 25.91
N ASN A 170 -9.26 3.99 25.36
CA ASN A 170 -9.03 5.30 25.97
C ASN A 170 -9.55 6.47 25.09
N PRO A 171 -10.86 6.74 25.14
CA PRO A 171 -11.46 7.82 24.34
C PRO A 171 -11.00 9.22 24.74
N HIS A 172 -10.27 9.36 25.86
CA HIS A 172 -9.70 10.59 26.37
C HIS A 172 -8.18 10.65 26.19
N ALA A 173 -7.61 9.80 25.31
CA ALA A 173 -6.18 9.87 25.03
C ALA A 173 -5.78 11.31 24.66
N GLU A 174 -4.70 11.80 25.25
CA GLU A 174 -4.14 13.09 24.95
C GLU A 174 -3.62 13.12 23.52
N THR A 175 -4.03 14.14 22.78
CA THR A 175 -3.56 14.38 21.42
C THR A 175 -2.54 15.50 21.39
N LEU A 176 -1.54 15.37 20.56
CA LEU A 176 -0.50 16.37 20.32
C LEU A 176 -0.77 17.07 18.98
N GLY A 177 -0.47 18.35 18.92
CA GLY A 177 -0.37 19.09 17.66
C GLY A 177 0.99 18.87 16.99
N LEU A 178 1.17 19.41 15.79
CA LEU A 178 2.44 19.36 15.04
C LEU A 178 3.62 20.02 15.76
N ASP A 179 3.34 20.95 16.65
CA ASP A 179 4.35 21.66 17.46
C ASP A 179 4.93 20.81 18.59
N ALA A 180 4.28 19.70 18.93
CA ALA A 180 4.66 18.84 20.07
C ALA A 180 5.07 17.41 19.65
N VAL A 181 5.07 17.09 18.35
CA VAL A 181 5.53 15.77 17.86
C VAL A 181 7.05 15.69 17.83
N GLU A 182 7.54 14.46 17.94
CA GLU A 182 8.98 14.14 17.92
C GLU A 182 9.28 13.18 16.78
N THR A 183 10.52 13.19 16.29
CA THR A 183 10.99 12.19 15.32
C THR A 183 11.19 10.82 15.98
N HIS A 184 11.13 9.77 15.17
CA HIS A 184 11.39 8.38 15.56
C HIS A 184 10.44 7.80 16.62
N ARG A 185 9.28 8.41 16.79
CA ARG A 185 8.20 7.93 17.65
C ARG A 185 6.97 7.65 16.79
N ASP A 186 6.23 6.58 17.13
CA ASP A 186 4.97 6.26 16.46
C ASP A 186 3.81 7.02 17.08
N TYR A 187 2.91 7.43 16.22
CA TYR A 187 1.70 8.15 16.58
C TYR A 187 0.50 7.57 15.84
N ALA A 188 -0.60 7.36 16.54
CA ALA A 188 -1.87 7.13 15.88
C ALA A 188 -2.43 8.45 15.33
N LEU A 189 -2.82 8.42 14.06
CA LEU A 189 -3.27 9.61 13.33
C LEU A 189 -4.74 9.88 13.61
N VAL A 190 -5.03 11.10 14.01
CA VAL A 190 -6.39 11.64 14.20
C VAL A 190 -6.58 12.82 13.25
N VAL A 191 -7.68 12.86 12.53
CA VAL A 191 -7.93 13.90 11.53
C VAL A 191 -9.28 14.56 11.72
N SER A 192 -9.33 15.87 11.46
CA SER A 192 -10.57 16.60 11.23
C SER A 192 -10.51 17.20 9.83
N THR A 193 -11.55 16.99 9.02
CA THR A 193 -11.54 17.38 7.60
C THR A 193 -12.69 18.30 7.27
N ASN A 194 -12.53 19.09 6.22
CA ASN A 194 -13.60 19.92 5.66
C ASN A 194 -14.74 19.09 5.06
N GLY A 195 -14.55 17.77 4.85
CA GLY A 195 -15.57 16.82 4.45
C GLY A 195 -16.53 16.38 5.58
N GLY A 196 -16.32 16.87 6.81
CA GLY A 196 -17.21 16.62 7.96
C GLY A 196 -16.73 15.62 8.98
N LEU A 197 -15.55 15.03 8.81
CA LEU A 197 -14.93 14.23 9.87
C LEU A 197 -14.45 15.16 10.99
N HIS A 198 -14.71 14.76 12.22
CA HIS A 198 -14.29 15.51 13.40
C HIS A 198 -13.59 14.58 14.38
N ARG A 199 -12.30 14.83 14.62
CA ARG A 199 -11.41 14.05 15.49
C ARG A 199 -11.53 12.55 15.23
N TYR A 200 -11.45 12.18 13.94
CA TYR A 200 -11.59 10.80 13.49
C TYR A 200 -10.26 10.07 13.63
N LEU A 201 -10.25 8.97 14.38
CA LEU A 201 -9.10 8.10 14.51
C LEU A 201 -8.97 7.23 13.25
N MET A 202 -7.91 7.47 12.48
CA MET A 202 -7.66 6.77 11.21
C MET A 202 -7.36 5.28 11.38
N GLY A 203 -6.84 4.89 12.53
CA GLY A 203 -6.31 3.55 12.76
C GLY A 203 -4.93 3.31 12.14
N ASP A 204 -4.37 4.27 11.44
CA ASP A 204 -3.01 4.21 10.91
C ASP A 204 -2.02 4.80 11.90
N LEU A 205 -0.82 4.22 11.93
CA LEU A 205 0.33 4.72 12.67
C LEU A 205 1.27 5.44 11.72
N VAL A 206 1.73 6.61 12.14
CA VAL A 206 2.73 7.39 11.41
C VAL A 206 3.92 7.69 12.30
N ARG A 207 5.10 7.75 11.68
CA ARG A 207 6.35 8.12 12.34
C ARG A 207 6.96 9.31 11.63
N PHE A 208 7.30 10.35 12.37
CA PHE A 208 8.00 11.51 11.80
C PHE A 208 9.46 11.19 11.55
N THR A 209 9.92 11.49 10.34
CA THR A 209 11.33 11.40 9.91
C THR A 209 12.01 12.76 9.89
N SER A 210 11.21 13.84 9.77
CA SER A 210 11.64 15.24 9.82
C SER A 210 10.51 16.13 10.33
N LEU A 211 10.86 17.23 11.01
CA LEU A 211 9.93 18.26 11.46
C LEU A 211 10.01 19.54 10.62
N THR A 212 11.00 19.67 9.74
CA THR A 212 11.18 20.84 8.88
C THR A 212 11.74 20.42 7.51
N PRO A 213 10.91 20.25 6.50
CA PRO A 213 9.45 20.16 6.56
C PRO A 213 8.97 18.92 7.32
N PHE A 214 7.71 18.87 7.70
CA PHE A 214 7.13 17.68 8.31
C PHE A 214 7.09 16.54 7.30
N ARG A 215 7.77 15.44 7.64
CA ARG A 215 7.82 14.22 6.85
C ARG A 215 7.47 13.03 7.69
N ILE A 216 6.72 12.12 7.08
CA ILE A 216 6.21 10.94 7.76
C ILE A 216 6.46 9.66 6.95
N ARG A 217 6.45 8.54 7.66
CA ARG A 217 6.21 7.20 7.12
C ARG A 217 4.98 6.63 7.76
N VAL A 218 4.25 5.82 7.01
CA VAL A 218 3.24 4.94 7.61
C VAL A 218 4.00 3.76 8.21
N SER A 219 3.93 3.61 9.53
CA SER A 219 4.65 2.56 10.27
C SER A 219 3.79 1.31 10.54
N GLY A 220 2.47 1.43 10.44
CA GLY A 220 1.56 0.30 10.66
C GLY A 220 0.13 0.75 10.91
N ARG A 221 -0.61 -0.07 11.63
CA ARG A 221 -1.97 0.22 12.08
C ARG A 221 -2.13 -0.10 13.55
N THR A 222 -2.99 0.64 14.24
CA THR A 222 -3.25 0.49 15.68
C THR A 222 -3.78 -0.87 16.09
N GLN A 223 -4.36 -1.63 15.15
CA GLN A 223 -4.94 -2.97 15.37
C GLN A 223 -4.29 -4.07 14.54
N SER A 224 -3.26 -3.75 13.75
CA SER A 224 -2.59 -4.73 12.89
C SER A 224 -1.20 -5.05 13.44
N TYR A 225 -1.19 -5.71 14.58
CA TYR A 225 0.00 -6.32 15.15
C TYR A 225 -0.31 -7.77 15.56
N LEU A 226 0.67 -8.62 15.47
CA LEU A 226 0.60 -9.98 16.00
C LEU A 226 1.13 -9.96 17.41
N ASN A 227 0.28 -10.19 18.40
CA ASN A 227 0.70 -10.36 19.78
C ASN A 227 0.83 -11.85 20.08
N LEU A 228 2.04 -12.26 20.45
CA LEU A 228 2.32 -13.63 20.83
C LEU A 228 3.24 -13.64 22.06
N ALA A 229 2.72 -14.09 23.20
CA ALA A 229 3.49 -14.25 24.45
C ALA A 229 4.24 -12.98 24.91
N GLY A 230 3.75 -11.79 24.57
CA GLY A 230 4.38 -10.50 24.91
C GLY A 230 5.31 -9.95 23.84
N GLU A 231 5.45 -10.64 22.71
CA GLU A 231 6.11 -10.10 21.53
C GLU A 231 5.05 -9.50 20.58
N GLU A 232 5.22 -8.25 20.23
CA GLU A 232 4.30 -7.50 19.37
C GLU A 232 4.96 -7.20 18.04
N LEU A 233 4.63 -8.00 17.03
CA LEU A 233 5.14 -7.83 15.68
C LEU A 233 4.25 -6.83 14.92
N MET A 234 4.80 -5.66 14.63
CA MET A 234 4.14 -4.65 13.81
C MET A 234 4.20 -5.03 12.30
N VAL A 235 3.16 -4.67 11.56
CA VAL A 235 3.12 -4.93 10.10
C VAL A 235 4.30 -4.26 9.38
N GLY A 236 4.77 -3.12 9.85
CA GLY A 236 5.96 -2.45 9.31
C GLY A 236 7.22 -3.31 9.41
N ASP A 237 7.46 -3.92 10.58
CA ASP A 237 8.60 -4.79 10.82
C ASP A 237 8.49 -6.09 10.02
N ALA A 238 7.28 -6.67 9.97
CA ALA A 238 6.98 -7.83 9.14
C ALA A 238 7.28 -7.57 7.65
N ASN A 239 6.87 -6.43 7.10
CA ASN A 239 7.15 -6.05 5.73
C ASN A 239 8.66 -5.87 5.47
N ALA A 240 9.39 -5.25 6.39
CA ALA A 240 10.84 -5.06 6.28
C ALA A 240 11.58 -6.40 6.32
N ALA A 241 11.22 -7.28 7.26
CA ALA A 241 11.80 -8.61 7.38
C ALA A 241 11.53 -9.48 6.15
N LEU A 242 10.30 -9.48 5.63
CA LEU A 242 9.92 -10.17 4.40
C LEU A 242 10.69 -9.64 3.19
N ALA A 243 10.80 -8.32 3.03
CA ALA A 243 11.53 -7.71 1.93
C ALA A 243 13.04 -8.05 1.98
N HIS A 244 13.63 -8.15 3.17
CA HIS A 244 15.01 -8.57 3.32
C HIS A 244 15.18 -10.06 2.97
N THR A 245 14.39 -10.92 3.60
CA THR A 245 14.49 -12.38 3.44
C THR A 245 14.17 -12.82 2.02
N SER A 246 13.13 -12.25 1.38
CA SER A 246 12.78 -12.58 0.01
C SER A 246 13.91 -12.26 -0.98
N ARG A 247 14.60 -11.13 -0.80
CA ARG A 247 15.78 -10.76 -1.59
C ARG A 247 16.93 -11.75 -1.39
N GLN A 248 17.19 -12.16 -0.13
CA GLN A 248 18.25 -13.12 0.19
C GLN A 248 18.04 -14.48 -0.52
N PHE A 249 16.79 -14.91 -0.66
CA PHE A 249 16.45 -16.19 -1.31
C PHE A 249 16.08 -16.06 -2.79
N GLY A 250 16.10 -14.85 -3.37
CA GLY A 250 15.69 -14.61 -4.76
C GLY A 250 14.21 -14.95 -4.99
N MET A 251 13.37 -14.86 -3.95
CA MET A 251 11.95 -15.12 -4.02
C MET A 251 11.18 -13.81 -4.22
N GLU A 252 10.26 -13.79 -5.16
CA GLU A 252 9.28 -12.72 -5.29
C GLU A 252 8.06 -13.01 -4.40
N ILE A 253 7.53 -12.01 -3.73
CA ILE A 253 6.30 -12.12 -2.96
C ILE A 253 5.17 -11.49 -3.76
N ARG A 254 4.09 -12.23 -3.95
CA ARG A 254 2.85 -11.75 -4.55
C ARG A 254 1.87 -11.27 -3.49
N ASP A 255 1.71 -12.05 -2.44
CA ASP A 255 0.88 -11.70 -1.29
C ASP A 255 1.34 -12.48 -0.06
N TRP A 256 0.95 -12.02 1.13
CA TRP A 256 1.27 -12.68 2.37
C TRP A 256 0.26 -12.36 3.49
N THR A 257 0.18 -13.27 4.43
CA THR A 257 -0.51 -13.04 5.70
C THR A 257 0.19 -13.81 6.82
N ALA A 258 -0.01 -13.35 8.05
CA ALA A 258 0.52 -14.04 9.22
C ALA A 258 -0.51 -14.08 10.34
N CYS A 259 -0.42 -15.09 11.18
CA CYS A 259 -1.23 -15.19 12.38
C CYS A 259 -0.43 -15.75 13.55
N ALA A 260 -0.77 -15.33 14.75
CA ALA A 260 -0.23 -15.92 15.98
C ALA A 260 -0.85 -17.30 16.22
N ARG A 261 -0.02 -18.31 16.49
CA ARG A 261 -0.47 -19.62 16.97
C ARG A 261 0.01 -19.82 18.40
N PRO A 262 -0.88 -19.87 19.39
CA PRO A 262 -0.51 -20.18 20.77
C PRO A 262 0.22 -21.53 20.85
N GLY A 263 1.19 -21.62 21.73
CA GLY A 263 1.87 -22.89 22.00
C GLY A 263 0.94 -23.88 22.74
N GLU A 264 1.11 -25.15 22.43
CA GLU A 264 0.40 -26.21 23.11
C GLU A 264 1.29 -26.79 24.23
N ASN A 265 0.66 -27.27 25.32
CA ASN A 265 1.33 -27.97 26.45
C ASN A 265 2.49 -27.18 27.08
N GLY A 266 2.37 -25.84 27.19
CA GLY A 266 3.40 -24.98 27.79
C GLY A 266 4.59 -24.63 26.89
N ALA A 267 4.51 -24.98 25.60
CA ALA A 267 5.47 -24.50 24.61
C ALA A 267 5.19 -23.02 24.29
N LEU A 268 6.25 -22.30 23.88
CA LEU A 268 6.10 -20.93 23.36
C LEU A 268 5.24 -20.94 22.08
N GLY A 269 4.42 -19.91 21.92
CA GLY A 269 3.68 -19.69 20.70
C GLY A 269 4.63 -19.36 19.52
N ARG A 270 4.10 -19.31 18.32
CA ARG A 270 4.86 -19.01 17.10
C ARG A 270 4.00 -18.23 16.09
N HIS A 271 4.64 -17.42 15.28
CA HIS A 271 4.02 -16.81 14.10
C HIS A 271 3.90 -17.84 12.97
N HIS A 272 2.73 -17.94 12.39
CA HIS A 272 2.49 -18.77 11.22
C HIS A 272 2.31 -17.87 10.00
N TRP A 273 3.22 -17.99 9.07
CA TRP A 273 3.26 -17.21 7.84
C TRP A 273 2.69 -18.01 6.68
N VAL A 274 1.87 -17.37 5.88
CA VAL A 274 1.41 -17.87 4.58
C VAL A 274 1.86 -16.86 3.54
N ILE A 275 2.73 -17.29 2.64
CA ILE A 275 3.35 -16.42 1.62
C ILE A 275 3.06 -17.01 0.25
N GLU A 276 2.47 -16.23 -0.63
CA GLU A 276 2.26 -16.56 -2.03
C GLU A 276 3.49 -16.09 -2.83
N PRO A 277 4.25 -17.01 -3.45
CA PRO A 277 5.39 -16.64 -4.28
C PRO A 277 4.92 -15.99 -5.59
N GLY A 278 5.63 -14.97 -6.05
CA GLY A 278 5.44 -14.35 -7.36
C GLY A 278 5.91 -15.25 -8.50
N LYS A 279 5.44 -14.98 -9.71
CA LYS A 279 5.74 -15.77 -10.91
C LYS A 279 7.23 -15.81 -11.31
N GLY A 280 7.99 -14.80 -10.88
CA GLY A 280 9.44 -14.76 -11.09
C GLY A 280 10.24 -15.65 -10.15
N THR A 281 9.60 -16.28 -9.16
CA THR A 281 10.26 -17.21 -8.25
C THR A 281 10.57 -18.51 -8.97
N THR A 282 11.84 -18.73 -9.30
CA THR A 282 12.30 -19.95 -10.02
C THR A 282 12.36 -21.17 -9.11
N THR A 283 12.60 -20.97 -7.82
CA THR A 283 12.67 -22.02 -6.81
C THR A 283 12.09 -21.51 -5.51
N VAL A 284 11.06 -22.17 -5.01
CA VAL A 284 10.53 -21.87 -3.67
C VAL A 284 11.55 -22.38 -2.64
N PRO A 285 12.06 -21.52 -1.75
CA PRO A 285 13.04 -21.91 -0.76
C PRO A 285 12.47 -22.95 0.21
N ASN A 286 13.34 -23.72 0.84
CA ASN A 286 12.93 -24.60 1.93
C ASN A 286 12.30 -23.76 3.04
N ALA A 287 11.07 -24.11 3.43
CA ALA A 287 10.27 -23.35 4.39
C ALA A 287 11.00 -23.14 5.73
N ALA A 288 11.71 -24.17 6.24
CA ALA A 288 12.44 -24.06 7.50
C ALA A 288 13.62 -23.07 7.42
N LEU A 289 14.35 -23.07 6.30
CA LEU A 289 15.46 -22.13 6.09
C LEU A 289 14.95 -20.71 5.89
N PHE A 290 13.86 -20.54 5.15
CA PHE A 290 13.24 -19.23 4.95
C PHE A 290 12.71 -18.65 6.29
N THR A 291 12.00 -19.49 7.07
CA THR A 291 11.47 -19.08 8.37
C THR A 291 12.60 -18.69 9.33
N ALA A 292 13.67 -19.49 9.41
CA ALA A 292 14.82 -19.16 10.27
C ALA A 292 15.50 -17.84 9.87
N ALA A 293 15.60 -17.57 8.57
CA ALA A 293 16.13 -16.28 8.10
C ALA A 293 15.16 -15.13 8.38
N LEU A 294 13.85 -15.34 8.23
CA LEU A 294 12.81 -14.35 8.56
C LEU A 294 12.82 -14.01 10.05
N ASP A 295 12.83 -15.01 10.92
CA ASP A 295 12.90 -14.85 12.38
C ASP A 295 14.16 -14.08 12.84
N SER A 296 15.25 -14.21 12.10
CA SER A 296 16.49 -13.45 12.40
C SER A 296 16.41 -11.96 12.07
N GLN A 297 15.39 -11.53 11.35
CA GLN A 297 15.13 -10.14 10.97
C GLN A 297 14.04 -9.48 11.81
N LEU A 298 13.30 -10.26 12.58
CA LEU A 298 12.29 -9.80 13.53
C LEU A 298 12.87 -9.65 14.91
#